data_60a94382c73d445868f35be5cbfe026b
#
_entry.id   60a94382c73d445868f35be5cbfe026b
#
_cell.length_a   1.000
_cell.length_b   1.000
_cell.length_c   1.000
_cell.angle_alpha   90.00
_cell.angle_beta   90.00
_cell.angle_gamma   90.00
#
_symmetry.space_group_name_H-M   'P 1'
#
loop_
_entity.id
_entity.type
_entity.pdbx_description
1 polymer ?
#
loop_
_entity_poly.entity_id
_entity_poly.type
_entity_poly.pdbx_seq_one_letter_code
_entity_poly.pdbx_strand_id
1 'polypeptide(L)'
;MIHCDWFSIACISSILTLGTLPAVAQSDNESAEIQATTILDQGDDSWTGIFDLANYTFRDLTLYWDNDGTVPNIIDDTDRYYTNGNAIELSFDPNLSPALASRFDISDDNPKDQRFGVGIALKQRIYTPQSILSPNPPARDHPYGGHLALAFSFQRADNNTHDHFGLDLGLTGHSSGAEGIQNWIHNIFPDEDDPVGWDTQLPGEPTINFAFTRTWKTEAANVRGLEMEMLPALGFDLGTVSIAARSSMTLRVGKNLPSDFGPATMLGHKDHTVRVSESSESNWSIYAYARLGVDAIAHDLFIDGTIFHDSRSAMREPLVATISFGLITRYKGLYLGWTQNTQTERFDLQPDSQTWGSIVLGCSFDW
;
A
#
# COMPACT_ATOMS: atom_id res chain seq x y z
N MET A 1 -11.12 29.17 7.61
CA MET A 1 -10.68 28.78 6.27
C MET A 1 -9.18 28.47 6.43
N ILE A 2 -8.84 27.21 6.80
CA ILE A 2 -7.45 26.73 6.82
C ILE A 2 -7.32 25.98 5.52
N HIS A 3 -6.80 26.66 4.49
CA HIS A 3 -6.41 26.04 3.24
C HIS A 3 -5.08 25.31 3.47
N CYS A 4 -4.92 24.12 2.89
CA CYS A 4 -3.63 23.46 2.73
C CYS A 4 -2.76 24.22 1.70
N ASP A 5 -2.57 25.50 1.90
CA ASP A 5 -1.83 26.35 0.99
C ASP A 5 -0.37 26.49 1.43
N TRP A 6 0.54 26.18 0.53
CA TRP A 6 1.96 26.61 0.52
C TRP A 6 3.03 25.78 1.22
N PHE A 7 2.75 24.80 2.07
CA PHE A 7 3.84 23.98 2.62
C PHE A 7 4.21 22.75 1.74
N SER A 8 3.34 22.35 0.83
CA SER A 8 3.52 21.13 0.01
C SER A 8 4.40 21.32 -1.22
N ILE A 9 4.58 22.54 -1.73
CA ILE A 9 5.31 22.79 -2.99
C ILE A 9 6.83 22.83 -2.77
N ALA A 10 7.29 23.18 -1.59
CA ALA A 10 8.72 23.30 -1.30
C ALA A 10 9.45 21.94 -1.12
N CYS A 11 8.73 20.86 -0.77
CA CYS A 11 9.33 19.52 -0.63
C CYS A 11 9.41 18.75 -1.94
N ILE A 12 8.58 19.07 -2.94
CA ILE A 12 8.53 18.33 -4.23
C ILE A 12 9.65 18.77 -5.18
N SER A 13 10.11 20.02 -5.09
CA SER A 13 11.16 20.53 -5.97
C SER A 13 12.57 19.99 -5.69
N SER A 14 12.79 19.33 -4.55
CA SER A 14 14.10 18.76 -4.19
C SER A 14 14.32 17.30 -4.63
N ILE A 15 13.29 16.62 -5.10
CA ILE A 15 13.36 15.19 -5.49
C ILE A 15 13.56 15.02 -7.02
N LEU A 16 13.34 16.07 -7.81
CA LEU A 16 13.35 16.00 -9.28
C LEU A 16 14.68 16.36 -9.97
N THR A 17 15.78 16.54 -9.22
CA THR A 17 17.09 16.79 -9.81
C THR A 17 18.03 15.59 -9.64
N LEU A 18 17.73 14.47 -10.30
CA LEU A 18 18.68 13.37 -10.46
C LEU A 18 18.64 12.85 -11.91
N GLY A 19 19.72 13.18 -12.63
CA GLY A 19 20.24 12.33 -13.69
C GLY A 19 19.78 12.61 -15.12
N THR A 20 20.50 13.50 -15.82
CA THR A 20 20.55 13.49 -17.29
C THR A 20 21.27 12.23 -17.76
N LEU A 21 20.56 11.32 -18.44
CA LEU A 21 21.16 10.22 -19.19
C LEU A 21 21.68 10.74 -20.54
N PRO A 22 22.82 10.24 -21.06
CA PRO A 22 23.39 10.67 -22.33
C PRO A 22 22.60 10.14 -23.54
N ALA A 23 22.48 10.97 -24.54
CA ALA A 23 21.86 10.67 -25.82
C ALA A 23 22.58 9.50 -26.53
N VAL A 24 21.82 8.47 -26.92
CA VAL A 24 22.26 7.43 -27.85
C VAL A 24 21.82 7.83 -29.26
N ALA A 25 22.76 7.69 -30.18
CA ALA A 25 22.68 8.12 -31.57
C ALA A 25 21.50 7.50 -32.33
N GLN A 26 20.89 8.33 -33.17
CA GLN A 26 19.95 7.95 -34.23
C GLN A 26 20.63 7.03 -35.26
N SER A 27 19.96 5.94 -35.60
CA SER A 27 20.19 5.22 -36.86
C SER A 27 18.86 5.09 -37.61
N ASP A 28 18.92 5.47 -38.86
CA ASP A 28 17.83 5.54 -39.83
C ASP A 28 17.07 4.23 -40.01
N ASN A 29 15.75 4.28 -39.81
CA ASN A 29 14.81 3.27 -40.32
C ASN A 29 13.42 3.88 -40.57
N GLU A 30 13.33 4.71 -41.58
CA GLU A 30 12.11 5.43 -42.02
C GLU A 30 11.01 4.51 -42.58
N SER A 31 11.28 3.24 -42.83
CA SER A 31 10.32 2.33 -43.49
C SER A 31 9.50 1.43 -42.52
N ALA A 32 9.89 1.36 -41.26
CA ALA A 32 9.14 0.57 -40.24
C ALA A 32 8.08 1.40 -39.50
N GLU A 33 8.24 2.72 -39.48
CA GLU A 33 7.36 3.66 -38.78
C GLU A 33 5.99 3.83 -39.45
N ILE A 34 5.94 3.71 -40.78
CA ILE A 34 4.71 3.92 -41.59
C ILE A 34 3.73 2.73 -41.44
N GLN A 35 4.19 1.51 -41.16
CA GLN A 35 3.29 0.37 -40.99
C GLN A 35 2.76 0.25 -39.53
N ALA A 36 3.53 0.71 -38.55
CA ALA A 36 3.09 0.73 -37.17
C ALA A 36 2.02 1.79 -36.91
N THR A 37 2.14 2.95 -37.52
CA THR A 37 1.16 4.06 -37.38
C THR A 37 -0.20 3.73 -38.00
N THR A 38 -0.21 2.95 -39.12
CA THR A 38 -1.46 2.61 -39.82
C THR A 38 -2.28 1.52 -39.12
N ILE A 39 -1.67 0.70 -38.28
CA ILE A 39 -2.38 -0.33 -37.49
C ILE A 39 -3.01 0.28 -36.20
N LEU A 40 -2.44 1.38 -35.72
CA LEU A 40 -2.93 2.06 -34.51
C LEU A 40 -4.08 3.05 -34.79
N ASP A 41 -4.31 3.43 -36.05
CA ASP A 41 -5.28 4.47 -36.46
C ASP A 41 -6.63 3.92 -36.92
N GLN A 42 -6.93 2.62 -36.74
CA GLN A 42 -8.23 2.01 -37.08
C GLN A 42 -8.98 1.40 -35.85
N GLY A 43 -8.76 1.92 -34.68
CA GLY A 43 -9.55 1.60 -33.50
C GLY A 43 -9.87 2.87 -32.75
N ASP A 44 -11.02 3.42 -33.01
CA ASP A 44 -11.61 4.49 -32.22
C ASP A 44 -11.66 4.05 -30.74
N ASP A 45 -11.40 4.96 -29.80
CA ASP A 45 -11.30 4.75 -28.35
C ASP A 45 -10.02 4.06 -27.89
N SER A 46 -8.96 4.68 -28.21
CA SER A 46 -7.61 4.21 -27.95
C SER A 46 -7.27 4.19 -26.45
N TRP A 47 -6.67 3.12 -26.03
CA TRP A 47 -5.93 3.01 -24.75
C TRP A 47 -4.93 4.15 -24.53
N THR A 48 -4.64 4.95 -25.55
CA THR A 48 -3.74 6.13 -25.50
C THR A 48 -4.21 7.18 -24.52
N GLY A 49 -5.52 7.31 -24.29
CA GLY A 49 -6.06 8.23 -23.29
C GLY A 49 -5.67 7.90 -21.85
N ILE A 50 -5.32 6.63 -21.54
CA ILE A 50 -4.86 6.22 -20.22
C ILE A 50 -3.44 6.75 -19.92
N PHE A 51 -2.64 7.01 -20.95
CA PHE A 51 -1.26 7.47 -20.80
C PHE A 51 -1.11 8.99 -20.94
N ASP A 52 -2.21 9.71 -21.19
CA ASP A 52 -2.18 11.17 -21.24
C ASP A 52 -2.36 11.76 -19.83
N LEU A 53 -1.27 12.25 -19.27
CA LEU A 53 -1.24 12.85 -17.93
C LEU A 53 -2.18 14.07 -17.78
N ALA A 54 -2.57 14.73 -18.89
CA ALA A 54 -3.54 15.81 -18.86
C ALA A 54 -4.96 15.33 -18.48
N ASN A 55 -5.22 14.02 -18.56
CA ASN A 55 -6.49 13.42 -18.18
C ASN A 55 -6.57 13.01 -16.70
N TYR A 56 -5.58 13.36 -15.88
CA TYR A 56 -5.56 13.01 -14.46
C TYR A 56 -5.64 14.25 -13.59
N THR A 57 -6.60 14.26 -12.67
CA THR A 57 -6.70 15.30 -11.65
C THR A 57 -6.07 14.79 -10.36
N PHE A 58 -5.07 15.52 -9.84
CA PHE A 58 -4.48 15.20 -8.54
C PHE A 58 -5.53 15.33 -7.45
N ARG A 59 -5.58 14.33 -6.56
CA ARG A 59 -6.62 14.23 -5.55
C ARG A 59 -6.09 14.20 -4.13
N ASP A 60 -5.27 13.21 -3.80
CA ASP A 60 -4.84 12.98 -2.43
C ASP A 60 -3.32 12.79 -2.33
N LEU A 61 -2.75 13.27 -1.23
CA LEU A 61 -1.46 12.89 -0.71
C LEU A 61 -1.67 12.10 0.57
N THR A 62 -1.08 10.91 0.67
CA THR A 62 -1.17 10.07 1.87
C THR A 62 0.21 9.60 2.32
N LEU A 63 0.47 9.70 3.60
CA LEU A 63 1.67 9.22 4.28
C LEU A 63 1.30 8.05 5.19
N TYR A 64 2.10 7.01 5.15
CA TYR A 64 1.95 5.81 5.98
C TYR A 64 3.21 5.62 6.80
N TRP A 65 3.03 5.26 8.05
CA TRP A 65 4.09 4.86 8.94
C TRP A 65 3.63 3.70 9.83
N ASP A 66 4.30 2.57 9.69
CA ASP A 66 4.15 1.38 10.53
C ASP A 66 5.42 1.22 11.37
N ASN A 67 5.26 0.85 12.63
CA ASN A 67 6.39 0.55 13.50
C ASN A 67 5.97 -0.41 14.61
N ASP A 68 6.86 -1.32 14.99
CA ASP A 68 6.65 -2.27 16.08
C ASP A 68 7.18 -1.78 17.44
N GLY A 69 7.88 -0.64 17.49
CA GLY A 69 8.29 0.03 18.72
C GLY A 69 7.14 0.74 19.43
N THR A 70 7.44 1.37 20.57
CA THR A 70 6.47 1.98 21.52
C THR A 70 5.48 2.96 20.86
N VAL A 71 5.85 3.60 19.78
CA VAL A 71 4.96 4.48 19.01
C VAL A 71 5.09 4.12 17.53
N PRO A 72 3.98 3.84 16.84
CA PRO A 72 2.57 3.87 17.23
C PRO A 72 2.01 2.58 17.86
N ASN A 73 2.84 1.57 18.11
CA ASN A 73 2.44 0.32 18.75
C ASN A 73 2.16 0.56 20.26
N ILE A 74 1.03 0.07 20.77
CA ILE A 74 0.63 0.24 22.17
C ILE A 74 0.55 -1.07 22.95
N ILE A 75 0.85 -2.20 22.31
CA ILE A 75 0.75 -3.53 22.94
C ILE A 75 2.10 -3.99 23.45
N ASP A 76 3.10 -3.93 22.60
CA ASP A 76 4.43 -4.45 22.90
C ASP A 76 5.48 -3.60 22.17
N ASP A 77 6.65 -3.45 22.75
CA ASP A 77 7.78 -2.76 22.20
C ASP A 77 8.78 -3.81 21.75
N THR A 78 8.77 -4.10 20.44
CA THR A 78 9.61 -5.14 19.88
C THR A 78 10.37 -4.60 18.68
N ASP A 79 11.56 -4.80 18.46
CA ASP A 79 12.28 -4.44 17.24
C ASP A 79 12.63 -5.73 16.48
N ARG A 80 11.58 -6.42 16.00
CA ARG A 80 11.72 -7.73 15.36
C ARG A 80 10.68 -8.01 14.30
N TYR A 81 11.04 -8.79 13.30
CA TYR A 81 10.22 -9.27 12.19
C TYR A 81 9.80 -8.11 11.28
N TYR A 82 8.54 -7.70 11.28
CA TYR A 82 8.12 -6.49 10.57
C TYR A 82 8.35 -5.26 11.45
N THR A 83 9.54 -4.70 11.36
CA THR A 83 10.01 -3.62 12.24
C THR A 83 9.47 -2.26 11.83
N ASN A 84 9.49 -1.97 10.52
CA ASN A 84 9.07 -0.65 10.04
C ASN A 84 8.51 -0.70 8.62
N GLY A 85 7.59 0.20 8.35
CA GLY A 85 7.06 0.46 7.03
C GLY A 85 6.79 1.93 6.80
N ASN A 86 7.20 2.44 5.64
CA ASN A 86 6.96 3.82 5.24
C ASN A 86 6.39 3.85 3.83
N ALA A 87 5.41 4.71 3.58
CA ALA A 87 5.00 5.00 2.22
C ALA A 87 4.55 6.45 2.05
N ILE A 88 4.80 6.96 0.86
CA ILE A 88 4.26 8.22 0.37
C ILE A 88 3.50 7.90 -0.89
N GLU A 89 2.26 8.35 -0.96
CA GLU A 89 1.35 8.04 -2.02
C GLU A 89 0.64 9.25 -2.56
N LEU A 90 0.55 9.33 -3.88
CA LEU A 90 -0.20 10.30 -4.65
C LEU A 90 -1.33 9.59 -5.37
N SER A 91 -2.56 10.06 -5.22
CA SER A 91 -3.71 9.55 -5.96
C SER A 91 -4.33 10.58 -6.89
N PHE A 92 -4.94 10.08 -7.95
CA PHE A 92 -5.49 10.88 -9.03
C PHE A 92 -6.82 10.30 -9.49
N ASP A 93 -7.72 11.17 -9.92
CA ASP A 93 -8.94 10.80 -10.62
C ASP A 93 -8.68 10.82 -12.13
N PRO A 94 -8.79 9.67 -12.83
CA PRO A 94 -8.66 9.63 -14.28
C PRO A 94 -9.96 10.11 -14.95
N ASN A 95 -9.87 11.04 -15.90
CA ASN A 95 -10.99 11.41 -16.77
C ASN A 95 -11.08 10.38 -17.92
N LEU A 96 -11.62 9.21 -17.62
CA LEU A 96 -11.81 8.17 -18.64
C LEU A 96 -12.94 8.55 -19.59
N SER A 97 -12.73 8.31 -20.90
CA SER A 97 -13.82 8.42 -21.87
C SER A 97 -14.95 7.43 -21.51
N PRO A 98 -16.23 7.74 -21.80
CA PRO A 98 -17.34 6.82 -21.51
C PRO A 98 -17.17 5.42 -22.11
N ALA A 99 -16.58 5.34 -23.29
CA ALA A 99 -16.30 4.06 -23.96
C ALA A 99 -15.19 3.26 -23.24
N LEU A 100 -14.19 3.93 -22.71
CA LEU A 100 -13.13 3.27 -21.93
C LEU A 100 -13.64 2.87 -20.55
N ALA A 101 -14.39 3.73 -19.88
CA ALA A 101 -15.02 3.43 -18.60
C ALA A 101 -15.94 2.19 -18.68
N SER A 102 -16.72 2.05 -19.77
CA SER A 102 -17.61 0.91 -19.97
C SER A 102 -16.89 -0.44 -20.10
N ARG A 103 -15.61 -0.46 -20.46
CA ARG A 103 -14.80 -1.70 -20.50
C ARG A 103 -14.43 -2.20 -19.09
N PHE A 104 -14.47 -1.33 -18.10
CA PHE A 104 -14.19 -1.63 -16.70
C PHE A 104 -15.47 -1.64 -15.84
N ASP A 105 -16.65 -1.71 -16.50
CA ASP A 105 -17.93 -1.67 -15.80
C ASP A 105 -18.07 -2.87 -14.85
N ILE A 106 -18.41 -2.57 -13.60
CA ILE A 106 -18.72 -3.53 -12.54
C ILE A 106 -20.14 -3.36 -11.99
N SER A 107 -20.86 -2.33 -12.46
CA SER A 107 -22.19 -2.00 -11.99
C SER A 107 -23.22 -2.67 -12.87
N ASP A 108 -24.01 -3.57 -12.28
CA ASP A 108 -25.13 -4.21 -12.97
C ASP A 108 -26.33 -3.24 -13.15
N ASP A 109 -26.40 -2.17 -12.33
CA ASP A 109 -27.60 -1.34 -12.23
C ASP A 109 -27.46 0.07 -12.84
N ASN A 110 -26.29 0.73 -12.71
CA ASN A 110 -26.11 2.09 -13.24
C ASN A 110 -24.62 2.46 -13.47
N PRO A 111 -24.17 2.52 -14.73
CA PRO A 111 -22.78 2.90 -15.06
C PRO A 111 -22.36 4.31 -14.60
N LYS A 112 -23.33 5.18 -14.29
CA LYS A 112 -23.04 6.55 -13.82
C LYS A 112 -22.57 6.62 -12.37
N ASP A 113 -22.75 5.55 -11.60
CA ASP A 113 -22.33 5.50 -10.19
C ASP A 113 -20.91 4.96 -10.02
N GLN A 114 -20.26 4.59 -11.14
CA GLN A 114 -18.88 4.11 -11.10
C GLN A 114 -17.87 5.24 -11.00
N ARG A 115 -16.83 4.95 -10.25
CA ARG A 115 -15.67 5.82 -10.02
C ARG A 115 -14.39 5.06 -10.19
N PHE A 116 -13.41 5.76 -10.69
CA PHE A 116 -12.09 5.24 -10.97
C PHE A 116 -11.05 6.08 -10.24
N GLY A 117 -9.97 5.44 -9.83
CA GLY A 117 -8.82 6.09 -9.23
C GLY A 117 -7.55 5.43 -9.70
N VAL A 118 -6.48 6.18 -9.74
CA VAL A 118 -5.12 5.67 -9.94
C VAL A 118 -4.22 6.21 -8.85
N GLY A 119 -3.19 5.44 -8.49
CA GLY A 119 -2.23 5.85 -7.48
C GLY A 119 -0.81 5.49 -7.88
N ILE A 120 0.13 6.28 -7.35
CA ILE A 120 1.56 6.00 -7.39
C ILE A 120 2.09 6.18 -5.98
N ALA A 121 2.81 5.18 -5.47
CA ALA A 121 3.43 5.25 -4.16
C ALA A 121 4.88 4.79 -4.17
N LEU A 122 5.70 5.41 -3.32
CA LEU A 122 6.99 4.88 -2.93
C LEU A 122 6.83 4.22 -1.58
N LYS A 123 7.11 2.90 -1.51
CA LYS A 123 6.94 2.08 -0.31
C LYS A 123 8.26 1.49 0.12
N GLN A 124 8.56 1.55 1.41
CA GLN A 124 9.67 0.84 2.02
C GLN A 124 9.18 -0.05 3.16
N ARG A 125 9.70 -1.27 3.25
CA ARG A 125 9.46 -2.20 4.35
C ARG A 125 10.78 -2.71 4.88
N ILE A 126 10.87 -2.82 6.20
CA ILE A 126 12.05 -3.24 6.93
C ILE A 126 11.69 -4.44 7.80
N TYR A 127 12.50 -5.46 7.69
CA TYR A 127 12.35 -6.70 8.46
C TYR A 127 13.65 -7.04 9.16
N THR A 128 13.55 -7.51 10.41
CA THR A 128 14.68 -7.89 11.25
C THR A 128 14.48 -9.28 11.84
N PRO A 129 15.53 -9.94 12.33
CA PRO A 129 15.41 -11.19 13.09
C PRO A 129 14.85 -10.94 14.50
N GLN A 130 14.71 -11.99 15.29
CA GLN A 130 14.24 -11.92 16.67
C GLN A 130 15.13 -11.01 17.56
N SER A 131 16.43 -10.92 17.26
CA SER A 131 17.34 -10.05 17.97
C SER A 131 18.23 -9.28 17.00
N ILE A 132 18.11 -7.96 17.04
CA ILE A 132 18.94 -7.03 16.25
C ILE A 132 20.37 -6.92 16.77
N LEU A 133 20.63 -7.35 18.01
CA LEU A 133 21.96 -7.32 18.65
C LEU A 133 22.89 -8.47 18.20
N SER A 134 22.41 -9.39 17.38
CA SER A 134 23.22 -10.48 16.84
C SER A 134 23.83 -10.10 15.49
N PRO A 135 25.15 -10.03 15.33
CA PRO A 135 25.78 -9.79 14.04
C PRO A 135 25.60 -10.98 13.07
N ASN A 136 25.23 -12.14 13.58
CA ASN A 136 24.95 -13.34 12.79
C ASN A 136 23.77 -14.08 13.39
N PRO A 137 22.53 -13.66 13.09
CA PRO A 137 21.33 -14.28 13.61
C PRO A 137 21.25 -15.79 13.27
N PRO A 138 20.49 -16.59 14.03
CA PRO A 138 20.29 -18.00 13.74
C PRO A 138 19.82 -18.24 12.31
N ALA A 139 20.28 -19.34 11.68
CA ALA A 139 20.02 -19.59 10.26
C ALA A 139 18.55 -19.80 9.91
N ARG A 140 17.71 -20.16 10.89
CA ARG A 140 16.25 -20.37 10.71
C ARG A 140 15.41 -19.27 11.37
N ASP A 141 16.04 -18.19 11.82
CA ASP A 141 15.34 -16.99 12.26
C ASP A 141 14.92 -16.15 11.06
N HIS A 142 14.04 -15.18 11.27
CA HIS A 142 13.67 -14.22 10.23
C HIS A 142 14.93 -13.54 9.68
N PRO A 143 15.14 -13.50 8.36
CA PRO A 143 16.25 -12.76 7.78
C PRO A 143 16.13 -11.24 8.01
N TYR A 144 17.26 -10.53 8.10
CA TYR A 144 17.24 -9.11 7.78
C TYR A 144 16.79 -8.93 6.33
N GLY A 145 15.87 -8.01 6.08
CA GLY A 145 15.37 -7.75 4.76
C GLY A 145 14.84 -6.34 4.60
N GLY A 146 15.30 -5.66 3.57
CA GLY A 146 14.77 -4.39 3.13
C GLY A 146 14.10 -4.53 1.76
N HIS A 147 13.01 -3.83 1.56
CA HIS A 147 12.30 -3.75 0.29
C HIS A 147 11.90 -2.32 -0.01
N LEU A 148 12.32 -1.82 -1.16
CA LEU A 148 11.89 -0.52 -1.69
C LEU A 148 11.14 -0.77 -3.00
N ALA A 149 9.94 -0.24 -3.14
CA ALA A 149 9.11 -0.43 -4.31
C ALA A 149 8.43 0.85 -4.77
N LEU A 150 8.37 1.03 -6.08
CA LEU A 150 7.44 1.93 -6.74
C LEU A 150 6.16 1.14 -7.03
N ALA A 151 5.07 1.57 -6.44
CA ALA A 151 3.77 0.93 -6.53
C ALA A 151 2.82 1.73 -7.40
N PHE A 152 2.08 1.04 -8.24
CA PHE A 152 1.02 1.59 -9.07
C PHE A 152 -0.29 0.94 -8.68
N SER A 153 -1.35 1.72 -8.59
CA SER A 153 -2.69 1.19 -8.34
C SER A 153 -3.68 1.70 -9.37
N PHE A 154 -4.62 0.81 -9.71
CA PHE A 154 -5.85 1.16 -10.42
C PHE A 154 -7.03 0.69 -9.59
N GLN A 155 -8.01 1.54 -9.43
CA GLN A 155 -9.18 1.27 -8.62
C GLN A 155 -10.45 1.58 -9.37
N ARG A 156 -11.47 0.78 -9.14
CA ARG A 156 -12.84 1.06 -9.58
C ARG A 156 -13.80 0.74 -8.45
N ALA A 157 -14.81 1.57 -8.27
CA ALA A 157 -15.80 1.40 -7.23
C ALA A 157 -17.19 1.83 -7.70
N ASP A 158 -18.20 1.21 -7.14
CA ASP A 158 -19.56 1.68 -7.10
C ASP A 158 -20.01 1.88 -5.65
N ASN A 159 -21.30 1.95 -5.37
CA ASN A 159 -21.80 2.14 -4.01
C ASN A 159 -21.54 0.94 -3.08
N ASN A 160 -21.44 -0.28 -3.64
CA ASN A 160 -21.40 -1.53 -2.89
C ASN A 160 -20.13 -2.34 -3.09
N THR A 161 -19.36 -2.06 -4.12
CA THR A 161 -18.21 -2.87 -4.51
C THR A 161 -17.01 -2.00 -4.85
N HIS A 162 -15.84 -2.43 -4.43
CA HIS A 162 -14.55 -1.79 -4.74
C HIS A 162 -13.54 -2.84 -5.18
N ASP A 163 -12.96 -2.64 -6.35
CA ASP A 163 -11.84 -3.42 -6.87
C ASP A 163 -10.56 -2.58 -6.85
N HIS A 164 -9.54 -3.16 -6.27
CA HIS A 164 -8.19 -2.61 -6.25
C HIS A 164 -7.24 -3.54 -6.99
N PHE A 165 -6.49 -3.00 -7.94
CA PHE A 165 -5.42 -3.66 -8.68
C PHE A 165 -4.11 -2.94 -8.34
N GLY A 166 -3.10 -3.68 -7.89
CA GLY A 166 -1.79 -3.16 -7.55
C GLY A 166 -0.69 -3.81 -8.39
N LEU A 167 0.33 -3.03 -8.72
CA LEU A 167 1.58 -3.50 -9.32
C LEU A 167 2.73 -2.83 -8.59
N ASP A 168 3.53 -3.62 -7.87
CA ASP A 168 4.75 -3.17 -7.20
C ASP A 168 5.97 -3.60 -8.03
N LEU A 169 6.81 -2.63 -8.37
CA LEU A 169 8.12 -2.84 -9.00
C LEU A 169 9.18 -2.38 -8.01
N GLY A 170 10.04 -3.28 -7.56
CA GLY A 170 10.92 -2.97 -6.45
C GLY A 170 12.25 -3.69 -6.49
N LEU A 171 12.96 -3.57 -5.37
CA LEU A 171 14.25 -4.21 -5.14
C LEU A 171 14.44 -4.51 -3.65
N THR A 172 15.24 -5.53 -3.37
CA THR A 172 15.67 -5.93 -2.03
C THR A 172 17.14 -5.59 -1.75
N GLY A 173 17.60 -5.96 -0.56
CA GLY A 173 18.99 -5.87 -0.16
C GLY A 173 19.46 -4.45 0.12
N HIS A 174 20.74 -4.22 0.06
CA HIS A 174 21.40 -2.94 0.38
C HIS A 174 20.79 -1.74 -0.36
N SER A 175 20.42 -1.93 -1.62
CA SER A 175 19.84 -0.87 -2.44
C SER A 175 18.44 -0.44 -2.01
N SER A 176 17.78 -1.20 -1.12
CA SER A 176 16.50 -0.80 -0.51
C SER A 176 16.64 0.37 0.48
N GLY A 177 17.87 0.64 0.96
CA GLY A 177 18.15 1.69 1.95
C GLY A 177 17.62 1.40 3.35
N ALA A 178 17.16 0.17 3.63
CA ALA A 178 16.50 -0.21 4.88
C ALA A 178 17.41 -0.02 6.10
N GLU A 179 18.67 -0.47 6.03
CA GLU A 179 19.68 -0.25 7.07
C GLU A 179 19.82 1.22 7.45
N GLY A 180 19.95 2.10 6.45
CA GLY A 180 20.11 3.53 6.67
C GLY A 180 18.89 4.17 7.34
N ILE A 181 17.68 3.75 6.97
CA ILE A 181 16.44 4.25 7.57
C ILE A 181 16.27 3.72 8.99
N GLN A 182 16.55 2.43 9.26
CA GLN A 182 16.47 1.89 10.61
C GLN A 182 17.46 2.61 11.53
N ASN A 183 18.72 2.71 11.15
CA ASN A 183 19.74 3.42 11.93
C ASN A 183 19.35 4.90 12.17
N TRP A 184 18.72 5.56 11.19
CA TRP A 184 18.24 6.94 11.36
C TRP A 184 17.11 7.02 12.38
N ILE A 185 16.16 6.07 12.37
CA ILE A 185 15.06 6.00 13.35
C ILE A 185 15.63 5.81 14.76
N HIS A 186 16.53 4.85 14.97
CA HIS A 186 17.17 4.58 16.26
C HIS A 186 17.96 5.79 16.79
N ASN A 187 18.58 6.57 15.91
CA ASN A 187 19.22 7.82 16.32
C ASN A 187 18.25 8.91 16.80
N ILE A 188 16.99 8.87 16.37
CA ILE A 188 15.93 9.79 16.86
C ILE A 188 15.42 9.34 18.23
N PHE A 189 15.38 8.02 18.47
CA PHE A 189 14.95 7.39 19.72
C PHE A 189 16.15 6.80 20.45
N PRO A 190 16.87 7.59 21.27
CA PRO A 190 18.21 7.24 21.77
C PRO A 190 18.23 6.09 22.79
N ASP A 191 17.08 5.57 23.20
CA ASP A 191 16.98 4.41 24.10
C ASP A 191 16.90 3.08 23.31
N GLU A 192 16.91 3.11 21.97
CA GLU A 192 16.91 1.95 21.09
C GLU A 192 18.32 1.47 20.81
N ASP A 193 18.51 0.14 20.82
CA ASP A 193 19.78 -0.49 20.48
C ASP A 193 20.05 -0.47 18.97
N ASP A 194 21.30 -0.26 18.56
CA ASP A 194 21.67 -0.26 17.15
C ASP A 194 21.66 -1.69 16.55
N PRO A 195 21.04 -1.90 15.39
CA PRO A 195 21.05 -3.19 14.69
C PRO A 195 22.43 -3.49 14.10
N VAL A 196 23.01 -4.64 14.45
CA VAL A 196 24.38 -5.00 14.07
C VAL A 196 24.50 -6.11 13.02
N GLY A 197 23.37 -6.63 12.52
CA GLY A 197 23.34 -7.82 11.65
C GLY A 197 23.03 -7.56 10.17
N TRP A 198 22.99 -6.33 9.72
CA TRP A 198 22.63 -5.94 8.35
C TRP A 198 23.53 -6.53 7.26
N ASP A 199 24.80 -6.87 7.57
CA ASP A 199 25.70 -7.58 6.64
C ASP A 199 25.14 -8.97 6.23
N THR A 200 24.18 -9.51 6.99
CA THR A 200 23.55 -10.81 6.72
C THR A 200 22.20 -10.71 6.04
N GLN A 201 21.80 -9.53 5.58
CA GLN A 201 20.50 -9.28 4.97
C GLN A 201 20.31 -10.09 3.68
N LEU A 202 19.05 -10.22 3.28
CA LEU A 202 18.68 -10.78 1.99
C LEU A 202 19.43 -10.07 0.85
N PRO A 203 19.95 -10.81 -0.15
CA PRO A 203 20.65 -10.20 -1.28
C PRO A 203 19.76 -9.28 -2.09
N GLY A 204 20.40 -8.36 -2.84
CA GLY A 204 19.71 -7.45 -3.74
C GLY A 204 19.20 -8.18 -4.98
N GLU A 205 17.88 -8.12 -5.22
CA GLU A 205 17.26 -8.58 -6.45
C GLU A 205 16.07 -7.70 -6.84
N PRO A 206 15.76 -7.61 -8.14
CA PRO A 206 14.55 -6.93 -8.59
C PRO A 206 13.31 -7.73 -8.20
N THR A 207 12.24 -7.01 -7.86
CA THR A 207 10.96 -7.63 -7.49
C THR A 207 9.83 -7.10 -8.33
N ILE A 208 8.86 -7.98 -8.60
CA ILE A 208 7.58 -7.63 -9.21
C ILE A 208 6.47 -8.34 -8.45
N ASN A 209 5.43 -7.62 -8.09
CA ASN A 209 4.27 -8.20 -7.42
C ASN A 209 2.98 -7.57 -7.93
N PHE A 210 2.06 -8.40 -8.37
CA PHE A 210 0.70 -8.02 -8.70
C PHE A 210 -0.21 -8.36 -7.54
N ALA A 211 -1.17 -7.48 -7.24
CA ALA A 211 -2.18 -7.67 -6.22
C ALA A 211 -3.58 -7.37 -6.75
N PHE A 212 -4.55 -8.10 -6.28
CA PHE A 212 -5.96 -7.82 -6.52
C PHE A 212 -6.74 -7.97 -5.21
N THR A 213 -7.65 -7.04 -4.95
CA THR A 213 -8.60 -7.15 -3.84
C THR A 213 -9.97 -6.62 -4.25
N ARG A 214 -11.00 -7.42 -4.01
CA ARG A 214 -12.40 -6.97 -4.07
C ARG A 214 -12.96 -6.84 -2.67
N THR A 215 -13.54 -5.70 -2.38
CA THR A 215 -14.26 -5.41 -1.13
C THR A 215 -15.71 -5.14 -1.45
N TRP A 216 -16.58 -5.76 -0.68
CA TRP A 216 -18.02 -5.46 -0.71
C TRP A 216 -18.39 -4.61 0.51
N LYS A 217 -19.45 -3.85 0.38
CA LYS A 217 -20.01 -3.00 1.45
C LYS A 217 -21.44 -3.42 1.73
N THR A 218 -21.75 -3.65 2.99
CA THR A 218 -23.16 -3.82 3.41
C THR A 218 -23.83 -2.46 3.57
N GLU A 219 -25.15 -2.44 3.52
CA GLU A 219 -25.90 -1.23 3.90
C GLU A 219 -25.57 -0.86 5.37
N ALA A 220 -25.42 0.44 5.61
CA ALA A 220 -25.12 0.93 6.95
C ALA A 220 -26.39 0.85 7.83
N ALA A 221 -26.26 0.17 8.97
CA ALA A 221 -27.29 0.15 10.00
C ALA A 221 -27.09 1.31 10.97
N ASN A 222 -28.17 1.99 11.36
CA ASN A 222 -28.11 2.99 12.42
C ASN A 222 -28.52 2.38 13.77
N VAL A 223 -27.58 2.31 14.71
CA VAL A 223 -27.78 1.77 16.03
C VAL A 223 -27.52 2.86 17.07
N ARG A 224 -28.58 3.38 17.70
CA ARG A 224 -28.50 4.44 18.71
C ARG A 224 -27.77 5.71 18.25
N GLY A 225 -27.91 6.08 16.97
CA GLY A 225 -27.30 7.28 16.39
C GLY A 225 -25.85 7.08 15.94
N LEU A 226 -25.35 5.85 15.96
CA LEU A 226 -24.10 5.45 15.32
C LEU A 226 -24.41 4.64 14.05
N GLU A 227 -23.67 4.90 13.00
CA GLU A 227 -23.69 4.12 11.78
C GLU A 227 -22.75 2.93 11.93
N MET A 228 -23.15 1.78 11.42
CA MET A 228 -22.38 0.55 11.46
C MET A 228 -22.48 -0.17 10.13
N GLU A 229 -21.35 -0.63 9.58
CA GLU A 229 -21.33 -1.41 8.36
C GLU A 229 -20.21 -2.45 8.37
N MET A 230 -20.33 -3.43 7.49
CA MET A 230 -19.35 -4.51 7.32
C MET A 230 -18.77 -4.46 5.92
N LEU A 231 -17.47 -4.73 5.84
CA LEU A 231 -16.69 -4.71 4.62
C LEU A 231 -15.93 -6.04 4.46
N PRO A 232 -16.60 -7.10 3.97
CA PRO A 232 -15.92 -8.32 3.57
C PRO A 232 -15.03 -8.08 2.36
N ALA A 233 -13.85 -8.72 2.32
CA ALA A 233 -12.94 -8.62 1.19
C ALA A 233 -12.28 -9.95 0.88
N LEU A 234 -12.00 -10.17 -0.41
CA LEU A 234 -11.21 -11.27 -0.94
C LEU A 234 -10.16 -10.71 -1.90
N GLY A 235 -8.99 -11.32 -1.91
CA GLY A 235 -7.91 -10.89 -2.77
C GLY A 235 -6.83 -11.95 -2.94
N PHE A 236 -5.82 -11.60 -3.72
CA PHE A 236 -4.63 -12.42 -3.91
C PHE A 236 -3.42 -11.58 -4.28
N ASP A 237 -2.25 -12.13 -4.02
CA ASP A 237 -0.96 -11.65 -4.49
C ASP A 237 -0.34 -12.67 -5.42
N LEU A 238 0.36 -12.19 -6.43
CA LEU A 238 1.09 -13.02 -7.38
C LEU A 238 2.37 -12.29 -7.80
N GLY A 239 3.51 -12.79 -7.35
CA GLY A 239 4.78 -12.17 -7.71
C GLY A 239 5.98 -12.77 -7.00
N THR A 240 7.10 -12.09 -7.09
CA THR A 240 8.35 -12.50 -6.46
C THR A 240 8.41 -12.13 -4.97
N VAL A 241 7.56 -11.20 -4.51
CA VAL A 241 7.48 -10.81 -3.10
C VAL A 241 6.52 -11.68 -2.33
N SER A 242 5.34 -11.97 -2.91
CA SER A 242 4.31 -12.76 -2.25
C SER A 242 3.47 -13.53 -3.27
N ILE A 243 3.13 -14.77 -2.92
CA ILE A 243 2.07 -15.55 -3.56
C ILE A 243 1.12 -15.96 -2.45
N ALA A 244 -0.06 -15.35 -2.40
CA ALA A 244 -1.02 -15.57 -1.34
C ALA A 244 -2.47 -15.40 -1.80
N ALA A 245 -3.40 -16.12 -1.18
CA ALA A 245 -4.82 -15.82 -1.20
C ALA A 245 -5.21 -15.17 0.13
N ARG A 246 -6.01 -14.10 0.07
CA ARG A 246 -6.34 -13.26 1.21
C ARG A 246 -7.84 -13.15 1.42
N SER A 247 -8.27 -13.15 2.66
CA SER A 247 -9.65 -12.85 3.03
C SER A 247 -9.68 -11.94 4.26
N SER A 248 -10.65 -11.06 4.34
CA SER A 248 -10.84 -10.25 5.54
C SER A 248 -12.29 -9.80 5.72
N MET A 249 -12.61 -9.51 6.97
CA MET A 249 -13.85 -8.88 7.38
C MET A 249 -13.53 -7.66 8.24
N THR A 250 -13.98 -6.47 7.82
CA THR A 250 -13.86 -5.25 8.61
C THR A 250 -15.24 -4.82 9.07
N LEU A 251 -15.38 -4.58 10.35
CA LEU A 251 -16.54 -3.92 10.95
C LEU A 251 -16.13 -2.50 11.32
N ARG A 252 -16.89 -1.49 10.91
CA ARG A 252 -16.69 -0.12 11.36
C ARG A 252 -17.95 0.47 11.96
N VAL A 253 -17.76 1.30 12.99
CA VAL A 253 -18.83 1.93 13.77
C VAL A 253 -18.44 3.36 14.08
N GLY A 254 -19.31 4.31 13.75
CA GLY A 254 -18.98 5.71 13.96
C GLY A 254 -20.10 6.68 13.63
N LYS A 255 -19.70 7.91 13.40
CA LYS A 255 -20.58 8.99 12.92
C LYS A 255 -20.11 9.50 11.59
N ASN A 256 -21.08 9.76 10.70
CA ASN A 256 -20.83 10.23 9.35
C ASN A 256 -19.83 9.32 8.64
N LEU A 257 -20.10 8.00 8.60
CA LEU A 257 -19.22 7.05 7.95
C LEU A 257 -18.98 7.49 6.50
N PRO A 258 -17.72 7.55 6.07
CA PRO A 258 -17.41 7.95 4.70
C PRO A 258 -17.89 6.90 3.72
N SER A 259 -18.19 7.30 2.50
CA SER A 259 -18.62 6.39 1.42
C SER A 259 -17.50 5.55 0.83
N ASP A 260 -16.31 5.53 1.44
CA ASP A 260 -15.18 4.68 1.06
C ASP A 260 -15.35 3.20 1.51
N PHE A 261 -14.35 2.37 1.26
CA PHE A 261 -14.34 0.94 1.56
C PHE A 261 -13.39 0.55 2.71
N GLY A 262 -13.23 1.44 3.69
CA GLY A 262 -12.50 1.17 4.94
C GLY A 262 -11.16 1.90 5.03
N PRO A 263 -10.40 1.62 6.11
CA PRO A 263 -9.13 2.29 6.35
C PRO A 263 -8.07 1.87 5.34
N ALA A 264 -7.24 2.82 4.93
CA ALA A 264 -6.04 2.56 4.18
C ALA A 264 -4.99 1.89 5.07
N THR A 265 -4.23 0.92 4.54
CA THR A 265 -3.19 0.19 5.27
C THR A 265 -2.02 -0.11 4.36
N MET A 266 -0.80 -0.13 4.90
CA MET A 266 0.40 -0.51 4.16
C MET A 266 0.53 -2.01 3.90
N LEU A 267 0.15 -2.82 4.89
CA LEU A 267 0.11 -4.27 4.75
C LEU A 267 -1.31 -4.71 4.41
N GLY A 268 -1.45 -5.57 3.41
CA GLY A 268 -2.73 -6.14 3.01
C GLY A 268 -3.38 -5.52 1.78
N HIS A 269 -2.60 -4.84 0.93
CA HIS A 269 -2.98 -4.41 -0.43
C HIS A 269 -4.24 -3.53 -0.52
N LYS A 270 -4.51 -2.74 0.50
CA LYS A 270 -5.46 -1.64 0.46
C LYS A 270 -4.72 -0.35 0.71
N ASP A 271 -3.74 -0.08 -0.12
CA ASP A 271 -2.95 1.13 -0.01
C ASP A 271 -3.80 2.38 -0.24
N HIS A 272 -4.95 2.23 -0.87
CA HIS A 272 -5.90 3.32 -1.10
C HIS A 272 -7.32 2.93 -0.83
N THR A 273 -8.11 3.90 -0.48
CA THR A 273 -9.56 3.82 -0.64
C THR A 273 -10.00 4.95 -1.55
N VAL A 274 -10.41 4.62 -2.76
CA VAL A 274 -11.12 5.59 -3.62
C VAL A 274 -12.33 6.07 -2.83
N ARG A 275 -12.46 7.37 -2.68
CA ARG A 275 -13.70 7.95 -2.20
C ARG A 275 -14.77 7.75 -3.25
N VAL A 276 -15.77 6.96 -2.94
CA VAL A 276 -16.87 6.65 -3.88
C VAL A 276 -17.84 7.82 -4.02
N SER A 277 -17.85 8.77 -3.09
CA SER A 277 -18.76 9.92 -3.15
C SER A 277 -18.14 11.19 -2.61
N GLU A 278 -18.27 12.27 -3.37
CA GLU A 278 -18.10 13.63 -2.90
C GLU A 278 -19.22 14.09 -1.95
N SER A 279 -20.33 13.35 -1.91
CA SER A 279 -21.52 13.65 -1.13
C SER A 279 -21.51 13.02 0.27
N SER A 280 -20.43 13.16 1.03
CA SER A 280 -20.61 13.16 2.49
C SER A 280 -21.27 14.51 2.82
N GLU A 281 -22.51 14.50 3.26
CA GLU A 281 -23.24 15.69 3.73
C GLU A 281 -22.50 16.35 4.93
N SER A 282 -21.49 15.69 5.47
CA SER A 282 -20.74 16.11 6.63
C SER A 282 -19.26 16.37 6.32
N ASN A 283 -18.79 17.54 6.74
CA ASN A 283 -17.39 17.93 6.66
C ASN A 283 -16.48 17.14 7.63
N TRP A 284 -17.02 16.23 8.42
CA TRP A 284 -16.27 15.44 9.39
C TRP A 284 -16.81 14.03 9.51
N SER A 285 -15.94 13.11 9.85
CA SER A 285 -16.23 11.72 10.15
C SER A 285 -15.35 11.24 11.30
N ILE A 286 -15.86 10.38 12.15
CA ILE A 286 -15.08 9.66 13.14
C ILE A 286 -15.64 8.25 13.29
N TYR A 287 -14.78 7.25 13.21
CA TYR A 287 -15.19 5.87 13.43
C TYR A 287 -14.06 5.02 14.00
N ALA A 288 -14.45 4.04 14.81
CA ALA A 288 -13.62 2.92 15.19
C ALA A 288 -13.87 1.74 14.26
N TYR A 289 -12.88 0.89 14.10
CA TYR A 289 -13.03 -0.33 13.32
C TYR A 289 -12.29 -1.50 13.96
N ALA A 290 -12.72 -2.71 13.63
CA ALA A 290 -12.02 -3.95 13.88
C ALA A 290 -11.98 -4.77 12.58
N ARG A 291 -10.83 -5.39 12.27
CA ARG A 291 -10.64 -6.26 11.12
C ARG A 291 -10.08 -7.60 11.57
N LEU A 292 -10.60 -8.66 10.99
CA LEU A 292 -10.00 -9.98 11.00
C LEU A 292 -9.59 -10.33 9.58
N GLY A 293 -8.32 -10.67 9.37
CA GLY A 293 -7.76 -11.13 8.10
C GLY A 293 -7.19 -12.53 8.25
N VAL A 294 -7.22 -13.30 7.17
CA VAL A 294 -6.55 -14.61 7.06
C VAL A 294 -5.92 -14.70 5.67
N ASP A 295 -4.63 -15.01 5.66
CA ASP A 295 -3.82 -15.16 4.46
C ASP A 295 -3.38 -16.61 4.33
N ALA A 296 -3.63 -17.23 3.17
CA ALA A 296 -3.07 -18.51 2.77
C ALA A 296 -1.88 -18.24 1.86
N ILE A 297 -0.66 -18.46 2.37
CA ILE A 297 0.58 -18.01 1.78
C ILE A 297 1.30 -19.18 1.13
N ALA A 298 1.60 -19.08 -0.17
CA ALA A 298 2.40 -20.05 -0.91
C ALA A 298 3.86 -19.62 -1.08
N HIS A 299 4.14 -18.31 -1.04
CA HIS A 299 5.49 -17.73 -1.06
C HIS A 299 5.51 -16.40 -0.33
N ASP A 300 6.58 -16.18 0.45
CA ASP A 300 6.90 -14.92 1.13
C ASP A 300 8.41 -14.69 1.06
N LEU A 301 8.84 -13.73 0.25
CA LEU A 301 10.24 -13.43 0.00
C LEU A 301 11.05 -13.20 1.28
N PHE A 302 10.45 -12.56 2.29
CA PHE A 302 11.15 -12.21 3.54
C PHE A 302 11.32 -13.39 4.51
N ILE A 303 10.63 -14.50 4.24
CA ILE A 303 10.71 -15.74 5.03
C ILE A 303 11.35 -16.87 4.21
N ASP A 304 10.87 -17.10 2.98
CA ASP A 304 11.35 -18.18 2.11
C ASP A 304 12.72 -17.84 1.47
N GLY A 305 13.12 -16.56 1.51
CA GLY A 305 14.33 -16.06 0.87
C GLY A 305 14.10 -15.59 -0.56
N THR A 306 15.16 -15.10 -1.20
CA THR A 306 15.15 -14.56 -2.55
C THR A 306 15.04 -15.65 -3.63
N ILE A 307 14.51 -15.30 -4.81
CA ILE A 307 14.22 -16.28 -5.88
C ILE A 307 15.47 -16.52 -6.75
N PHE A 308 16.27 -15.48 -6.99
CA PHE A 308 17.35 -15.54 -7.97
C PHE A 308 18.72 -15.83 -7.34
N HIS A 309 18.83 -15.81 -6.01
CA HIS A 309 20.08 -16.04 -5.29
C HIS A 309 19.84 -16.95 -4.07
N ASP A 310 20.84 -17.73 -3.71
CA ASP A 310 20.84 -18.41 -2.42
C ASP A 310 20.86 -17.40 -1.29
N SER A 311 19.92 -17.52 -0.36
CA SER A 311 19.76 -16.57 0.73
C SER A 311 19.36 -17.24 2.03
N ARG A 312 19.38 -16.50 3.14
CA ARG A 312 18.76 -16.93 4.38
C ARG A 312 17.26 -17.13 4.20
N SER A 313 16.73 -18.10 4.92
CA SER A 313 15.29 -18.40 4.91
C SER A 313 14.87 -19.06 6.23
N ALA A 314 13.59 -18.92 6.57
CA ALA A 314 12.93 -19.68 7.62
C ALA A 314 11.82 -20.58 7.00
N MET A 315 11.27 -21.48 7.79
CA MET A 315 10.16 -22.31 7.34
C MET A 315 8.85 -21.55 7.57
N ARG A 316 8.24 -21.13 6.48
CA ARG A 316 7.02 -20.31 6.50
C ARG A 316 5.79 -21.08 7.04
N GLU A 317 4.97 -20.39 7.82
CA GLU A 317 3.62 -20.84 8.13
C GLU A 317 2.68 -20.61 6.93
N PRO A 318 1.91 -21.62 6.51
CA PRO A 318 1.06 -21.50 5.33
C PRO A 318 -0.22 -20.69 5.56
N LEU A 319 -0.64 -20.51 6.80
CA LEU A 319 -1.83 -19.75 7.20
C LEU A 319 -1.45 -18.75 8.28
N VAL A 320 -1.72 -17.49 8.01
CA VAL A 320 -1.44 -16.38 8.91
C VAL A 320 -2.70 -15.56 9.14
N ALA A 321 -3.06 -15.34 10.40
CA ALA A 321 -4.19 -14.52 10.78
C ALA A 321 -3.73 -13.16 11.32
N THR A 322 -4.45 -12.09 10.99
CA THR A 322 -4.19 -10.75 11.48
C THR A 322 -5.46 -10.16 12.07
N ILE A 323 -5.37 -9.64 13.29
CA ILE A 323 -6.41 -8.83 13.91
C ILE A 323 -5.92 -7.39 13.96
N SER A 324 -6.75 -6.49 13.49
CA SER A 324 -6.48 -5.05 13.54
C SER A 324 -7.65 -4.32 14.18
N PHE A 325 -7.34 -3.28 14.95
CA PHE A 325 -8.36 -2.33 15.42
C PHE A 325 -7.79 -0.91 15.36
N GLY A 326 -8.65 0.07 15.13
CA GLY A 326 -8.17 1.42 14.96
C GLY A 326 -9.26 2.47 15.07
N LEU A 327 -8.79 3.71 15.06
CA LEU A 327 -9.61 4.91 15.12
C LEU A 327 -9.23 5.80 13.92
N ILE A 328 -10.24 6.20 13.18
CA ILE A 328 -10.10 7.05 12.00
C ILE A 328 -10.91 8.33 12.21
N THR A 329 -10.32 9.46 11.90
CA THR A 329 -11.01 10.73 11.85
C THR A 329 -10.72 11.45 10.55
N ARG A 330 -11.74 12.14 10.05
CA ARG A 330 -11.65 13.04 8.89
C ARG A 330 -12.25 14.38 9.24
N TYR A 331 -11.62 15.42 8.77
CA TYR A 331 -12.16 16.76 8.87
C TYR A 331 -11.82 17.54 7.60
N LYS A 332 -12.85 17.87 6.81
CA LYS A 332 -12.68 18.43 5.47
C LYS A 332 -11.75 17.52 4.64
N GLY A 333 -10.71 18.03 4.02
CA GLY A 333 -9.73 17.24 3.28
C GLY A 333 -8.72 16.46 4.13
N LEU A 334 -8.67 16.64 5.46
CA LEU A 334 -7.68 15.97 6.30
C LEU A 334 -8.16 14.59 6.76
N TYR A 335 -7.25 13.62 6.75
CA TYR A 335 -7.45 12.25 7.24
C TYR A 335 -6.36 11.91 8.24
N LEU A 336 -6.76 11.38 9.39
CA LEU A 336 -5.85 10.83 10.40
C LEU A 336 -6.37 9.47 10.82
N GLY A 337 -5.52 8.46 10.70
CA GLY A 337 -5.78 7.10 11.13
C GLY A 337 -4.71 6.60 12.08
N TRP A 338 -5.14 5.89 13.12
CA TRP A 338 -4.30 5.06 13.96
C TRP A 338 -4.84 3.64 13.98
N THR A 339 -3.96 2.65 13.87
CA THR A 339 -4.28 1.23 13.87
C THR A 339 -3.31 0.46 14.73
N GLN A 340 -3.81 -0.46 15.52
CA GLN A 340 -3.03 -1.51 16.18
C GLN A 340 -3.26 -2.83 15.46
N ASN A 341 -2.18 -3.54 15.16
CA ASN A 341 -2.19 -4.82 14.48
C ASN A 341 -1.56 -5.89 15.35
N THR A 342 -2.10 -7.11 15.26
CA THR A 342 -1.54 -8.32 15.85
C THR A 342 -1.65 -9.43 14.82
N GLN A 343 -0.54 -10.11 14.54
CA GLN A 343 -0.46 -11.16 13.55
C GLN A 343 0.07 -12.44 14.20
N THR A 344 -0.51 -13.58 13.86
CA THR A 344 0.02 -14.89 14.28
C THR A 344 1.41 -15.13 13.73
N GLU A 345 2.06 -16.17 14.20
CA GLU A 345 3.38 -16.57 13.75
C GLU A 345 3.41 -16.73 12.22
N ARG A 346 4.47 -16.24 11.59
CA ARG A 346 4.71 -16.33 10.15
C ARG A 346 5.67 -17.46 9.77
N PHE A 347 6.46 -17.95 10.74
CA PHE A 347 7.43 -19.04 10.54
C PHE A 347 7.54 -19.92 11.80
N ASP A 348 8.00 -21.16 11.61
CA ASP A 348 7.95 -22.26 12.58
C ASP A 348 8.68 -22.03 13.91
N LEU A 349 9.71 -21.18 13.93
CA LEU A 349 10.49 -20.87 15.12
C LEU A 349 10.18 -19.49 15.71
N GLN A 350 9.20 -18.81 15.19
CA GLN A 350 8.73 -17.54 15.77
C GLN A 350 8.07 -17.85 17.12
N PRO A 351 8.59 -17.31 18.24
CA PRO A 351 8.12 -17.70 19.56
C PRO A 351 6.72 -17.17 19.91
N ASP A 352 6.35 -16.01 19.38
CA ASP A 352 5.15 -15.29 19.73
C ASP A 352 4.55 -14.58 18.51
N SER A 353 3.28 -14.20 18.61
CA SER A 353 2.64 -13.31 17.64
C SER A 353 3.39 -11.98 17.54
N GLN A 354 3.30 -11.34 16.38
CA GLN A 354 3.88 -10.03 16.14
C GLN A 354 2.83 -8.93 16.28
N THR A 355 3.25 -7.79 16.83
CA THR A 355 2.41 -6.58 16.92
C THR A 355 3.12 -5.39 16.30
N TRP A 356 2.36 -4.49 15.70
CA TRP A 356 2.84 -3.19 15.25
C TRP A 356 1.70 -2.18 15.23
N GLY A 357 2.04 -0.92 15.39
CA GLY A 357 1.12 0.19 15.21
C GLY A 357 1.28 0.83 13.84
N SER A 358 0.23 1.48 13.36
CA SER A 358 0.21 2.21 12.10
C SER A 358 -0.36 3.60 12.29
N ILE A 359 0.25 4.60 11.67
CA ILE A 359 -0.30 5.95 11.52
C ILE A 359 -0.45 6.25 10.04
N VAL A 360 -1.60 6.78 9.67
CA VAL A 360 -1.88 7.25 8.31
C VAL A 360 -2.33 8.70 8.37
N LEU A 361 -1.64 9.54 7.61
CA LEU A 361 -1.98 10.95 7.43
C LEU A 361 -2.32 11.20 5.96
N GLY A 362 -3.48 11.77 5.69
CA GLY A 362 -3.91 12.07 4.33
C GLY A 362 -4.42 13.50 4.20
N CYS A 363 -4.19 14.08 3.03
CA CYS A 363 -4.76 15.37 2.64
C CYS A 363 -5.39 15.24 1.26
N SER A 364 -6.68 15.58 1.16
CA SER A 364 -7.43 15.61 -0.10
C SER A 364 -7.53 17.04 -0.58
N PHE A 365 -7.36 17.22 -1.87
CA PHE A 365 -7.42 18.50 -2.55
C PHE A 365 -8.69 18.50 -3.41
N ASP A 366 -9.73 19.18 -2.94
CA ASP A 366 -10.94 19.43 -3.73
C ASP A 366 -10.68 20.73 -4.52
N TRP A 367 -10.53 20.61 -5.84
CA TRP A 367 -10.37 21.75 -6.75
C TRP A 367 -11.72 22.21 -7.29
#